data_5db0fabf1b6bd7162d229107b8ddded2
#
_entry.id   5db0fabf1b6bd7162d229107b8ddded2
#
_cell.length_a   1.000
_cell.length_b   1.000
_cell.length_c   1.000
_cell.angle_alpha   90.00
_cell.angle_beta   90.00
_cell.angle_gamma   90.00
#
_symmetry.space_group_name_H-M   'P 1'
#
loop_
_entity.id
_entity.type
_entity.pdbx_description
1 polymer ?
#
loop_
_entity_poly.entity_id
_entity_poly.type
_entity_poly.pdbx_seq_one_letter_code
_entity_poly.pdbx_strand_id
1 'polypeptide(L)'
;MPPTPKSSSFASISLYARTCIAILGVATLAGCASGVREPEFSPSRPSDVRTQIASLLPAHTVDRPAWAADIHTAFTALDIKPDLQSICAVIAVTEQESSFRADPAVPNLGRIAWKEIDRRAERLGVPEFAVRVALKISSPTGKSYSERIDAAKTERELSEIFEDLISMVPMGKRLFADWNPVRTGGPMQVGIAFAERYAQEHSYPYTVKDSIRHEVFTRRGGMYFGIAHLLGYTASYDKYIYRFADYNAGQYASRNAAFQNATRLVSGKPLDLDGDLVREGNDDLAKPGSTELAVRSIGKSLGMTRQAIRQALELGNSQSFDRSALYLRMFELADRIARQPLPRAVIPQIALHGPKITRKLTTEWFASRVDERYRRCLARAADPTDR
;
A
#
# COMPACT_ATOMS: atom_id res chain seq x y z
N MET A 1 -35.27 62.74 13.52
CA MET A 1 -35.66 63.30 14.81
C MET A 1 -35.76 62.18 15.81
N PRO A 2 -35.00 62.27 16.89
CA PRO A 2 -35.07 61.31 18.01
C PRO A 2 -36.10 61.80 19.06
N PRO A 3 -36.36 61.02 20.10
CA PRO A 3 -35.53 61.16 21.30
C PRO A 3 -35.29 59.86 22.11
N THR A 4 -34.11 59.77 22.67
CA THR A 4 -33.78 59.19 24.00
C THR A 4 -34.28 60.20 25.09
N PRO A 5 -34.17 60.03 26.42
CA PRO A 5 -33.59 58.93 27.28
C PRO A 5 -34.38 58.72 28.60
N LYS A 6 -33.82 57.92 29.55
CA LYS A 6 -33.68 58.15 31.03
C LYS A 6 -33.50 56.83 31.75
N SER A 7 -32.35 56.45 32.30
CA SER A 7 -31.60 56.85 33.51
C SER A 7 -32.37 56.76 34.82
N SER A 8 -31.85 55.94 35.69
CA SER A 8 -31.60 56.10 37.16
C SER A 8 -31.41 54.71 37.81
N SER A 9 -30.33 54.35 38.39
CA SER A 9 -29.46 54.88 39.43
C SER A 9 -29.87 54.49 40.85
N PHE A 10 -28.85 54.06 41.60
CA PHE A 10 -28.72 53.94 43.08
C PHE A 10 -29.29 52.64 43.74
N ALA A 11 -28.76 52.06 44.79
CA ALA A 11 -27.48 52.24 45.56
C ALA A 11 -27.22 50.96 46.36
N SER A 12 -26.01 50.60 46.51
CA SER A 12 -25.13 50.33 47.68
C SER A 12 -25.71 49.92 49.05
N ILE A 13 -24.80 49.23 49.74
CA ILE A 13 -24.58 49.04 51.20
C ILE A 13 -24.85 47.58 51.62
N SER A 14 -23.89 46.82 52.07
CA SER A 14 -22.81 46.84 53.04
C SER A 14 -22.89 45.62 53.97
N LEU A 15 -21.80 44.92 54.02
CA LEU A 15 -21.07 44.38 55.19
C LEU A 15 -21.81 43.56 56.28
N TYR A 16 -21.35 42.40 56.55
CA TYR A 16 -20.70 41.87 57.75
C TYR A 16 -20.64 40.34 57.77
N ALA A 17 -19.45 39.88 57.86
CA ALA A 17 -18.84 38.70 58.43
C ALA A 17 -19.69 37.85 59.40
N ARG A 18 -19.48 36.54 59.28
CA ARG A 18 -19.04 35.65 60.38
C ARG A 18 -18.82 34.22 59.94
N THR A 19 -17.63 33.83 60.12
CA THR A 19 -16.99 32.51 60.26
C THR A 19 -17.93 31.43 60.80
N CYS A 20 -17.96 30.24 60.10
CA CYS A 20 -18.10 28.94 60.77
C CYS A 20 -17.39 27.88 59.91
N ILE A 21 -16.38 27.30 60.51
CA ILE A 21 -15.61 26.14 60.09
C ILE A 21 -16.51 24.89 60.05
N ALA A 22 -16.56 24.21 58.92
CA ALA A 22 -16.97 22.81 58.85
C ALA A 22 -16.04 22.06 57.91
N ILE A 23 -15.10 21.37 58.51
CA ILE A 23 -14.27 20.33 57.91
C ILE A 23 -15.20 19.17 57.55
N LEU A 24 -15.33 18.87 56.26
CA LEU A 24 -15.88 17.59 55.84
C LEU A 24 -15.05 17.06 54.65
N GLY A 25 -14.49 15.87 54.86
CA GLY A 25 -13.49 15.23 54.04
C GLY A 25 -13.93 14.97 52.61
N VAL A 26 -13.08 15.38 51.68
CA VAL A 26 -13.11 14.93 50.29
C VAL A 26 -12.33 13.61 50.22
N ALA A 27 -13.05 12.50 50.22
CA ALA A 27 -12.49 11.20 49.85
C ALA A 27 -12.13 11.28 48.33
N THR A 28 -10.86 11.46 48.05
CA THR A 28 -10.30 11.30 46.69
C THR A 28 -10.38 9.82 46.32
N LEU A 29 -11.36 9.47 45.46
CA LEU A 29 -11.37 8.23 44.71
C LEU A 29 -10.25 8.36 43.62
N ALA A 30 -9.05 7.91 44.01
CA ALA A 30 -7.99 7.63 43.07
C ALA A 30 -8.40 6.39 42.25
N GLY A 31 -9.14 6.60 41.18
CA GLY A 31 -9.37 5.61 40.14
C GLY A 31 -8.04 5.36 39.43
N CYS A 32 -7.39 4.22 39.73
CA CYS A 32 -6.31 3.70 38.88
C CYS A 32 -6.87 3.35 37.51
N ALA A 33 -6.90 4.31 36.60
CA ALA A 33 -6.93 4.04 35.19
C ALA A 33 -5.54 3.52 34.83
N SER A 34 -5.34 2.21 34.91
CA SER A 34 -4.23 1.51 34.28
C SER A 34 -4.46 1.55 32.77
N GLY A 35 -4.32 2.73 32.18
CA GLY A 35 -4.08 2.88 30.78
C GLY A 35 -2.76 2.17 30.49
N VAL A 36 -2.80 1.08 29.75
CA VAL A 36 -1.62 0.51 29.12
C VAL A 36 -1.05 1.63 28.26
N ARG A 37 -0.02 2.33 28.78
CA ARG A 37 0.77 3.25 27.97
C ARG A 37 1.44 2.39 26.92
N GLU A 38 0.99 2.51 25.67
CA GLU A 38 1.81 2.09 24.55
C GLU A 38 3.19 2.74 24.72
N PRO A 39 4.28 1.99 24.62
CA PRO A 39 5.61 2.56 24.74
C PRO A 39 5.78 3.62 23.66
N GLU A 40 5.82 4.88 24.05
CA GLU A 40 6.10 6.00 23.14
C GLU A 40 7.52 5.82 22.61
N PHE A 41 7.60 5.40 21.33
CA PHE A 41 8.84 5.32 20.61
C PHE A 41 9.29 6.76 20.26
N SER A 42 10.11 7.36 21.06
CA SER A 42 10.71 8.66 20.81
C SER A 42 12.23 8.52 20.66
N PRO A 43 12.73 8.18 19.47
CA PRO A 43 14.16 8.09 19.24
C PRO A 43 14.78 9.49 19.23
N SER A 44 15.78 9.69 20.08
CA SER A 44 16.45 10.98 20.23
C SER A 44 17.56 11.24 19.20
N ARG A 45 18.05 10.17 18.51
CA ARG A 45 19.15 10.25 17.53
C ARG A 45 18.97 9.23 16.40
N PRO A 46 19.46 9.54 15.17
CA PRO A 46 19.41 8.57 14.05
C PRO A 46 20.11 7.23 14.32
N SER A 47 21.16 7.21 15.15
CA SER A 47 21.84 5.98 15.60
C SER A 47 20.91 5.07 16.41
N ASP A 48 20.08 5.68 17.27
CA ASP A 48 19.18 4.95 18.16
C ASP A 48 18.05 4.31 17.36
N VAL A 49 17.52 5.02 16.36
CA VAL A 49 16.50 4.48 15.43
C VAL A 49 17.04 3.27 14.68
N ARG A 50 18.24 3.37 14.10
CA ARG A 50 18.85 2.25 13.36
C ARG A 50 19.10 1.05 14.26
N THR A 51 19.59 1.28 15.47
CA THR A 51 19.80 0.21 16.46
C THR A 51 18.49 -0.48 16.81
N GLN A 52 17.41 0.29 17.01
CA GLN A 52 16.09 -0.26 17.27
C GLN A 52 15.55 -1.04 16.08
N ILE A 53 15.62 -0.51 14.86
CA ILE A 53 15.23 -1.27 13.67
C ILE A 53 16.01 -2.59 13.61
N ALA A 54 17.33 -2.55 13.79
CA ALA A 54 18.18 -3.75 13.75
C ALA A 54 17.76 -4.79 14.81
N SER A 55 17.38 -4.35 16.02
CA SER A 55 16.93 -5.25 17.08
C SER A 55 15.59 -5.91 16.80
N LEU A 56 14.71 -5.25 16.03
CA LEU A 56 13.39 -5.75 15.64
C LEU A 56 13.42 -6.69 14.44
N LEU A 57 14.52 -6.72 13.67
CA LEU A 57 14.65 -7.62 12.53
C LEU A 57 14.69 -9.08 12.96
N PRO A 58 14.12 -10.01 12.17
CA PRO A 58 14.17 -11.44 12.46
C PRO A 58 15.61 -11.95 12.65
N ALA A 59 15.80 -12.95 13.51
CA ALA A 59 17.11 -13.47 13.86
C ALA A 59 17.91 -13.99 12.64
N HIS A 60 17.21 -14.54 11.65
CA HIS A 60 17.81 -15.07 10.42
C HIS A 60 18.23 -14.01 9.39
N THR A 61 17.96 -12.70 9.66
CA THR A 61 18.33 -11.63 8.74
C THR A 61 19.84 -11.43 8.72
N VAL A 62 20.44 -11.62 7.56
CA VAL A 62 21.88 -11.38 7.34
C VAL A 62 22.10 -9.87 7.20
N ASP A 63 23.17 -9.35 7.81
CA ASP A 63 23.56 -7.93 7.76
C ASP A 63 22.43 -6.97 8.24
N ARG A 64 21.88 -7.25 9.43
CA ARG A 64 20.85 -6.41 10.07
C ARG A 64 21.19 -4.92 10.09
N PRO A 65 22.45 -4.49 10.40
CA PRO A 65 22.77 -3.06 10.40
C PRO A 65 22.54 -2.39 9.05
N ALA A 66 22.86 -3.05 7.94
CA ALA A 66 22.69 -2.47 6.63
C ALA A 66 21.19 -2.40 6.22
N TRP A 67 20.36 -3.41 6.59
CA TRP A 67 18.91 -3.33 6.43
C TRP A 67 18.32 -2.18 7.24
N ALA A 68 18.75 -2.03 8.50
CA ALA A 68 18.29 -0.95 9.35
C ALA A 68 18.66 0.43 8.81
N ALA A 69 19.85 0.56 8.22
CA ALA A 69 20.29 1.80 7.57
C ALA A 69 19.41 2.15 6.35
N ASP A 70 19.13 1.18 5.48
CA ASP A 70 18.29 1.40 4.29
C ASP A 70 16.83 1.72 4.66
N ILE A 71 16.27 1.04 5.66
CA ILE A 71 14.94 1.33 6.20
C ILE A 71 14.90 2.75 6.77
N HIS A 72 15.86 3.11 7.62
CA HIS A 72 15.93 4.44 8.21
C HIS A 72 16.07 5.54 7.14
N THR A 73 16.93 5.32 6.13
CA THR A 73 17.10 6.28 5.03
C THR A 73 15.79 6.46 4.26
N ALA A 74 15.07 5.39 4.00
CA ALA A 74 13.77 5.46 3.34
C ALA A 74 12.74 6.24 4.18
N PHE A 75 12.64 5.97 5.49
CA PHE A 75 11.75 6.72 6.39
C PHE A 75 12.07 8.22 6.38
N THR A 76 13.35 8.57 6.46
CA THR A 76 13.79 9.96 6.43
C THR A 76 13.48 10.64 5.10
N ALA A 77 13.77 9.98 3.97
CA ALA A 77 13.56 10.57 2.65
C ALA A 77 12.07 10.69 2.27
N LEU A 78 11.21 9.85 2.86
CA LEU A 78 9.76 9.85 2.65
C LEU A 78 9.01 10.70 3.69
N ASP A 79 9.72 11.34 4.63
CA ASP A 79 9.12 12.08 5.75
C ASP A 79 8.11 11.23 6.55
N ILE A 80 8.42 9.95 6.74
CA ILE A 80 7.60 9.01 7.51
C ILE A 80 8.18 8.89 8.92
N LYS A 81 7.33 9.09 9.95
CA LYS A 81 7.74 8.92 11.34
C LYS A 81 8.14 7.46 11.59
N PRO A 82 9.38 7.20 12.11
CA PRO A 82 9.84 5.85 12.41
C PRO A 82 9.27 5.36 13.75
N ASP A 83 7.95 5.33 13.90
CA ASP A 83 7.30 4.72 15.07
C ASP A 83 7.32 3.19 14.99
N LEU A 84 7.07 2.55 16.12
CA LEU A 84 7.12 1.10 16.25
C LEU A 84 6.20 0.39 15.26
N GLN A 85 4.98 0.91 15.07
CA GLN A 85 3.99 0.31 14.19
C GLN A 85 4.44 0.38 12.74
N SER A 86 4.90 1.54 12.28
CA SER A 86 5.41 1.73 10.91
C SER A 86 6.65 0.86 10.63
N ILE A 87 7.60 0.78 11.58
CA ILE A 87 8.78 -0.08 11.46
C ILE A 87 8.36 -1.56 11.38
N CYS A 88 7.49 -2.02 12.28
CA CYS A 88 7.01 -3.40 12.28
C CYS A 88 6.19 -3.75 11.04
N ALA A 89 5.45 -2.80 10.46
CA ALA A 89 4.74 -3.01 9.20
C ALA A 89 5.72 -3.25 8.03
N VAL A 90 6.76 -2.44 7.94
CA VAL A 90 7.83 -2.62 6.92
C VAL A 90 8.54 -3.97 7.08
N ILE A 91 8.92 -4.31 8.32
CA ILE A 91 9.56 -5.59 8.64
C ILE A 91 8.66 -6.77 8.23
N ALA A 92 7.38 -6.70 8.56
CA ALA A 92 6.42 -7.76 8.29
C ALA A 92 6.22 -8.01 6.79
N VAL A 93 6.08 -6.96 5.99
CA VAL A 93 5.96 -7.09 4.53
C VAL A 93 7.26 -7.62 3.93
N THR A 94 8.43 -7.09 4.32
CA THR A 94 9.72 -7.56 3.80
C THR A 94 9.97 -9.03 4.14
N GLU A 95 9.63 -9.45 5.36
CA GLU A 95 9.73 -10.85 5.78
C GLU A 95 8.79 -11.76 4.96
N GLN A 96 7.56 -11.29 4.67
CA GLN A 96 6.60 -12.04 3.87
C GLN A 96 7.05 -12.21 2.43
N GLU A 97 7.56 -11.14 1.80
CA GLU A 97 7.86 -11.10 0.37
C GLU A 97 9.19 -11.79 0.02
N SER A 98 10.22 -11.58 0.83
CA SER A 98 11.57 -12.04 0.48
C SER A 98 12.34 -12.72 1.61
N SER A 99 11.83 -12.71 2.85
CA SER A 99 12.59 -13.09 4.05
C SER A 99 13.93 -12.33 4.11
N PHE A 100 13.91 -11.03 3.85
CA PHE A 100 15.08 -10.14 3.84
C PHE A 100 16.17 -10.55 2.84
N ARG A 101 15.76 -10.96 1.64
CA ARG A 101 16.65 -11.15 0.48
C ARG A 101 16.43 -9.99 -0.50
N ALA A 102 17.50 -9.31 -0.88
CA ALA A 102 17.41 -8.19 -1.83
C ALA A 102 16.96 -8.67 -3.22
N ASP A 103 17.45 -9.86 -3.62
CA ASP A 103 17.15 -10.47 -4.92
C ASP A 103 16.80 -11.97 -4.68
N PRO A 104 15.54 -12.26 -4.30
CA PRO A 104 15.12 -13.59 -3.93
C PRO A 104 15.09 -14.53 -5.14
N ALA A 105 15.64 -15.73 -4.99
CA ALA A 105 15.56 -16.74 -6.02
C ALA A 105 14.14 -17.29 -6.16
N VAL A 106 13.71 -17.49 -7.42
CA VAL A 106 12.40 -18.07 -7.76
C VAL A 106 12.61 -19.49 -8.28
N PRO A 107 12.06 -20.51 -7.62
CA PRO A 107 12.19 -21.90 -8.09
C PRO A 107 11.62 -22.07 -9.50
N ASN A 108 12.36 -22.74 -10.38
CA ASN A 108 11.99 -23.04 -11.76
C ASN A 108 11.70 -21.79 -12.62
N LEU A 109 12.35 -20.65 -12.36
CA LEU A 109 12.08 -19.40 -13.05
C LEU A 109 12.25 -19.51 -14.57
N GLY A 110 13.28 -20.16 -15.06
CA GLY A 110 13.49 -20.38 -16.50
C GLY A 110 12.30 -21.06 -17.18
N ARG A 111 11.73 -22.09 -16.56
CA ARG A 111 10.54 -22.78 -17.07
C ARG A 111 9.29 -21.86 -17.05
N ILE A 112 9.15 -21.06 -16.00
CA ILE A 112 8.06 -20.06 -15.88
C ILE A 112 8.20 -19.02 -17.00
N ALA A 113 9.43 -18.53 -17.23
CA ALA A 113 9.73 -17.55 -18.27
C ALA A 113 9.40 -18.10 -19.66
N TRP A 114 9.80 -19.33 -19.97
CA TRP A 114 9.46 -19.96 -21.24
C TRP A 114 7.95 -20.07 -21.46
N LYS A 115 7.21 -20.52 -20.46
CA LYS A 115 5.75 -20.61 -20.53
C LYS A 115 5.11 -19.26 -20.87
N GLU A 116 5.62 -18.17 -20.29
CA GLU A 116 5.12 -16.83 -20.57
C GLU A 116 5.50 -16.33 -21.96
N ILE A 117 6.72 -16.65 -22.40
CA ILE A 117 7.20 -16.36 -23.77
C ILE A 117 6.32 -17.08 -24.79
N ASP A 118 6.09 -18.38 -24.61
CA ASP A 118 5.28 -19.21 -25.51
C ASP A 118 3.84 -18.69 -25.58
N ARG A 119 3.23 -18.37 -24.43
CA ARG A 119 1.89 -17.77 -24.36
C ARG A 119 1.77 -16.42 -25.09
N ARG A 120 2.82 -15.60 -25.06
CA ARG A 120 2.85 -14.31 -25.78
C ARG A 120 3.03 -14.52 -27.26
N ALA A 121 3.92 -15.43 -27.66
CA ALA A 121 4.16 -15.79 -29.05
C ALA A 121 2.88 -16.32 -29.72
N GLU A 122 2.15 -17.22 -29.03
CA GLU A 122 0.87 -17.75 -29.49
C GLU A 122 -0.15 -16.67 -29.76
N ARG A 123 -0.28 -15.68 -28.86
CA ARG A 123 -1.19 -14.53 -29.05
C ARG A 123 -0.84 -13.66 -30.25
N LEU A 124 0.42 -13.66 -30.68
CA LEU A 124 0.91 -12.96 -31.85
C LEU A 124 0.94 -13.84 -33.12
N GLY A 125 0.50 -15.09 -33.02
CA GLY A 125 0.53 -16.04 -34.12
C GLY A 125 1.96 -16.51 -34.49
N VAL A 126 2.94 -16.36 -33.57
CA VAL A 126 4.33 -16.79 -33.78
C VAL A 126 4.51 -18.21 -33.26
N PRO A 127 4.94 -19.18 -34.10
CA PRO A 127 5.17 -20.55 -33.68
C PRO A 127 6.29 -20.65 -32.63
N GLU A 128 6.13 -21.52 -31.64
CA GLU A 128 7.08 -21.72 -30.53
C GLU A 128 8.50 -22.01 -31.05
N PHE A 129 8.65 -22.89 -32.06
CA PHE A 129 9.96 -23.25 -32.61
C PHE A 129 10.71 -22.03 -33.18
N ALA A 130 9.98 -21.08 -33.80
CA ALA A 130 10.57 -19.86 -34.37
C ALA A 130 11.16 -18.98 -33.26
N VAL A 131 10.44 -18.83 -32.14
CA VAL A 131 10.92 -18.11 -30.94
C VAL A 131 12.16 -18.79 -30.36
N ARG A 132 12.13 -20.14 -30.24
CA ARG A 132 13.28 -20.92 -29.73
C ARG A 132 14.53 -20.74 -30.62
N VAL A 133 14.37 -20.74 -31.92
CA VAL A 133 15.47 -20.49 -32.86
C VAL A 133 15.98 -19.04 -32.75
N ALA A 134 15.08 -18.06 -32.73
CA ALA A 134 15.43 -16.64 -32.61
C ALA A 134 16.25 -16.34 -31.33
N LEU A 135 15.91 -16.97 -30.21
CA LEU A 135 16.60 -16.76 -28.93
C LEU A 135 17.93 -17.52 -28.78
N LYS A 136 18.37 -18.28 -29.80
CA LYS A 136 19.72 -18.87 -29.84
C LYS A 136 20.82 -17.88 -30.24
N ILE A 137 20.47 -16.64 -30.61
CA ILE A 137 21.45 -15.59 -30.87
C ILE A 137 22.28 -15.29 -29.62
N SER A 138 23.54 -14.90 -29.83
CA SER A 138 24.44 -14.54 -28.71
C SER A 138 24.03 -13.23 -28.07
N SER A 139 24.05 -13.19 -26.74
CA SER A 139 23.88 -11.98 -25.95
C SER A 139 25.22 -11.30 -25.65
N PRO A 140 25.23 -10.09 -25.06
CA PRO A 140 26.47 -9.41 -24.65
C PRO A 140 27.36 -10.20 -23.70
N THR A 141 26.82 -11.21 -23.01
CA THR A 141 27.57 -12.06 -22.08
C THR A 141 28.29 -13.25 -22.75
N GLY A 142 28.17 -13.40 -24.08
CA GLY A 142 28.71 -14.53 -24.85
C GLY A 142 27.84 -15.78 -24.82
N LYS A 143 26.84 -15.88 -23.96
CA LYS A 143 25.84 -16.95 -23.95
C LYS A 143 24.63 -16.56 -24.81
N SER A 144 23.94 -17.56 -25.36
CA SER A 144 22.67 -17.29 -26.04
C SER A 144 21.59 -16.81 -25.07
N TYR A 145 20.56 -16.11 -25.57
CA TYR A 145 19.42 -15.70 -24.73
C TYR A 145 18.68 -16.93 -24.18
N SER A 146 18.55 -18.00 -24.96
CA SER A 146 17.94 -19.24 -24.46
C SER A 146 18.71 -19.84 -23.28
N GLU A 147 20.05 -19.93 -23.33
CA GLU A 147 20.87 -20.41 -22.22
C GLU A 147 20.75 -19.51 -20.98
N ARG A 148 20.68 -18.20 -21.16
CA ARG A 148 20.47 -17.26 -20.05
C ARG A 148 19.09 -17.42 -19.40
N ILE A 149 18.04 -17.59 -20.21
CA ILE A 149 16.67 -17.82 -19.70
C ILE A 149 16.61 -19.13 -18.92
N ASP A 150 17.22 -20.22 -19.43
CA ASP A 150 17.26 -21.51 -18.76
C ASP A 150 18.00 -21.44 -17.40
N ALA A 151 19.06 -20.65 -17.34
CA ALA A 151 19.89 -20.48 -16.15
C ALA A 151 19.36 -19.43 -15.15
N ALA A 152 18.37 -18.62 -15.53
CA ALA A 152 17.87 -17.53 -14.70
C ALA A 152 17.26 -18.04 -13.37
N LYS A 153 17.72 -17.46 -12.26
CA LYS A 153 17.29 -17.81 -10.91
C LYS A 153 16.48 -16.70 -10.23
N THR A 154 16.71 -15.44 -10.62
CA THR A 154 16.08 -14.27 -10.01
C THR A 154 15.32 -13.44 -11.03
N GLU A 155 14.33 -12.68 -10.56
CA GLU A 155 13.57 -11.79 -11.43
C GLU A 155 14.42 -10.65 -11.99
N ARG A 156 15.46 -10.24 -11.28
CA ARG A 156 16.44 -9.29 -11.78
C ARG A 156 17.14 -9.84 -13.02
N GLU A 157 17.71 -11.06 -12.93
CA GLU A 157 18.37 -11.69 -14.07
C GLU A 157 17.44 -11.80 -15.28
N LEU A 158 16.18 -12.18 -15.06
CA LEU A 158 15.19 -12.27 -16.15
C LEU A 158 14.87 -10.90 -16.75
N SER A 159 14.75 -9.85 -15.92
CA SER A 159 14.54 -8.47 -16.38
C SER A 159 15.72 -7.98 -17.22
N GLU A 160 16.96 -8.22 -16.77
CA GLU A 160 18.19 -7.84 -17.48
C GLU A 160 18.30 -8.57 -18.84
N ILE A 161 17.97 -9.88 -18.90
CA ILE A 161 17.94 -10.65 -20.16
C ILE A 161 16.98 -9.99 -21.16
N PHE A 162 15.80 -9.58 -20.71
CA PHE A 162 14.83 -8.93 -21.57
C PHE A 162 15.30 -7.54 -22.02
N GLU A 163 15.88 -6.74 -21.14
CA GLU A 163 16.43 -5.42 -21.45
C GLU A 163 17.57 -5.51 -22.48
N ASP A 164 18.47 -6.48 -22.33
CA ASP A 164 19.52 -6.76 -23.30
C ASP A 164 18.93 -7.12 -24.66
N LEU A 165 17.93 -8.01 -24.69
CA LEU A 165 17.27 -8.44 -25.94
C LEU A 165 16.64 -7.27 -26.69
N ILE A 166 15.86 -6.41 -26.00
CA ILE A 166 15.21 -5.28 -26.65
C ILE A 166 16.22 -4.18 -27.04
N SER A 167 17.37 -4.10 -26.38
CA SER A 167 18.42 -3.14 -26.73
C SER A 167 19.08 -3.43 -28.08
N MET A 168 18.99 -4.66 -28.58
CA MET A 168 19.49 -5.04 -29.90
C MET A 168 18.63 -4.49 -31.04
N VAL A 169 17.40 -4.11 -30.76
CA VAL A 169 16.48 -3.55 -31.75
C VAL A 169 16.56 -2.02 -31.73
N PRO A 170 16.75 -1.35 -32.87
CA PRO A 170 16.70 0.10 -32.90
C PRO A 170 15.40 0.63 -32.26
N MET A 171 15.51 1.55 -31.31
CA MET A 171 14.40 2.06 -30.50
C MET A 171 13.67 1.00 -29.63
N GLY A 172 14.23 -0.21 -29.51
CA GLY A 172 13.58 -1.34 -28.82
C GLY A 172 13.19 -1.03 -27.37
N LYS A 173 14.05 -0.34 -26.62
CA LYS A 173 13.71 0.12 -25.26
C LYS A 173 12.47 1.02 -25.22
N ARG A 174 12.27 1.89 -26.24
CA ARG A 174 11.09 2.77 -26.31
C ARG A 174 9.83 2.02 -26.73
N LEU A 175 9.94 1.03 -27.60
CA LEU A 175 8.81 0.30 -28.17
C LEU A 175 8.37 -0.89 -27.34
N PHE A 176 9.31 -1.54 -26.63
CA PHE A 176 9.08 -2.84 -25.97
C PHE A 176 9.34 -2.86 -24.47
N ALA A 177 9.66 -1.72 -23.83
CA ALA A 177 9.88 -1.68 -22.37
C ALA A 177 8.69 -2.26 -21.58
N ASP A 178 7.48 -1.93 -22.00
CA ASP A 178 6.24 -2.40 -21.38
C ASP A 178 5.97 -3.90 -21.59
N TRP A 179 6.74 -4.54 -22.45
CA TRP A 179 6.65 -5.99 -22.70
C TRP A 179 7.52 -6.81 -21.75
N ASN A 180 8.34 -6.16 -20.92
CA ASN A 180 9.12 -6.89 -19.91
C ASN A 180 8.17 -7.74 -19.03
N PRO A 181 8.40 -9.07 -18.94
CA PRO A 181 7.52 -9.96 -18.17
C PRO A 181 7.61 -9.72 -16.66
N VAL A 182 8.71 -9.13 -16.19
CA VAL A 182 8.93 -8.84 -14.77
C VAL A 182 8.27 -7.51 -14.42
N ARG A 183 7.24 -7.56 -13.58
CA ARG A 183 6.43 -6.41 -13.19
C ARG A 183 6.67 -5.94 -11.75
N THR A 184 7.16 -6.82 -10.91
CA THR A 184 7.50 -6.55 -9.51
C THR A 184 8.92 -7.00 -9.22
N GLY A 185 9.52 -6.52 -8.14
CA GLY A 185 10.86 -6.97 -7.77
C GLY A 185 11.35 -6.44 -6.43
N GLY A 186 12.56 -6.87 -6.12
CA GLY A 186 13.26 -6.44 -4.91
C GLY A 186 12.73 -7.05 -3.62
N PRO A 187 13.27 -6.63 -2.47
CA PRO A 187 12.99 -7.24 -1.17
C PRO A 187 11.54 -7.10 -0.71
N MET A 188 10.82 -6.10 -1.19
CA MET A 188 9.41 -5.90 -0.89
C MET A 188 8.50 -6.26 -2.07
N GLN A 189 9.01 -6.79 -3.19
CA GLN A 189 8.23 -7.12 -4.40
C GLN A 189 7.35 -5.97 -4.90
N VAL A 190 7.90 -4.76 -4.85
CA VAL A 190 7.17 -3.55 -5.27
C VAL A 190 6.98 -3.51 -6.79
N GLY A 191 5.86 -2.96 -7.23
CA GLY A 191 5.57 -2.76 -8.66
C GLY A 191 6.56 -1.81 -9.32
N ILE A 192 7.20 -2.25 -10.41
CA ILE A 192 8.20 -1.45 -11.12
C ILE A 192 7.56 -0.18 -11.71
N ALA A 193 6.37 -0.30 -12.31
CA ALA A 193 5.65 0.85 -12.84
C ALA A 193 5.27 1.88 -11.75
N PHE A 194 4.98 1.40 -10.52
CA PHE A 194 4.80 2.29 -9.38
C PHE A 194 6.10 3.03 -9.06
N ALA A 195 7.22 2.32 -8.95
CA ALA A 195 8.51 2.91 -8.62
C ALA A 195 8.96 3.97 -9.66
N GLU A 196 8.77 3.66 -10.95
CA GLU A 196 9.11 4.56 -12.05
C GLU A 196 8.27 5.86 -12.01
N ARG A 197 6.95 5.77 -11.80
CA ARG A 197 6.09 6.95 -11.62
C ARG A 197 6.44 7.72 -10.35
N TYR A 198 6.61 7.02 -9.23
CA TYR A 198 6.91 7.63 -7.96
C TYR A 198 8.22 8.45 -8.00
N ALA A 199 9.24 7.94 -8.68
CA ALA A 199 10.52 8.62 -8.87
C ALA A 199 10.45 9.85 -9.80
N GLN A 200 9.41 9.98 -10.62
CA GLN A 200 9.15 11.20 -11.43
C GLN A 200 8.56 12.33 -10.56
N GLU A 201 7.80 11.97 -9.54
CA GLU A 201 7.06 12.91 -8.69
C GLU A 201 7.79 13.23 -7.38
N HIS A 202 8.72 12.37 -6.96
CA HIS A 202 9.41 12.44 -5.66
C HIS A 202 10.92 12.24 -5.82
N SER A 203 11.69 12.94 -4.98
CA SER A 203 13.15 12.82 -4.98
C SER A 203 13.57 11.43 -4.46
N TYR A 204 14.33 10.70 -5.28
CA TYR A 204 14.96 9.45 -4.86
C TYR A 204 16.27 9.75 -4.14
N PRO A 205 16.55 9.20 -2.94
CA PRO A 205 17.67 9.63 -2.10
C PRO A 205 19.06 9.12 -2.55
N TYR A 206 19.13 8.36 -3.64
CA TYR A 206 20.38 7.78 -4.12
C TYR A 206 20.63 8.14 -5.58
N THR A 207 21.91 8.14 -5.96
CA THR A 207 22.29 8.26 -7.37
C THR A 207 21.87 7.02 -8.15
N VAL A 208 21.04 7.22 -9.17
CA VAL A 208 20.62 6.17 -10.11
C VAL A 208 21.75 5.92 -11.10
N LYS A 209 22.27 4.69 -11.13
CA LYS A 209 23.35 4.32 -12.07
C LYS A 209 22.81 3.95 -13.44
N ASP A 210 21.75 3.14 -13.48
CA ASP A 210 21.19 2.62 -14.74
C ASP A 210 19.74 3.09 -14.93
N SER A 211 18.81 2.57 -14.15
CA SER A 211 17.38 2.91 -14.22
C SER A 211 16.69 2.70 -12.87
N ILE A 212 15.51 3.30 -12.71
CA ILE A 212 14.66 3.05 -11.51
C ILE A 212 14.25 1.58 -11.45
N ARG A 213 13.99 0.92 -12.58
CA ARG A 213 13.77 -0.52 -12.66
C ARG A 213 14.92 -1.28 -12.01
N HIS A 214 16.16 -0.93 -12.32
CA HIS A 214 17.35 -1.57 -11.75
C HIS A 214 17.47 -1.32 -10.23
N GLU A 215 17.20 -0.08 -9.80
CA GLU A 215 17.19 0.27 -8.36
C GLU A 215 16.17 -0.54 -7.56
N VAL A 216 15.00 -0.88 -8.11
CA VAL A 216 13.99 -1.72 -7.45
C VAL A 216 14.57 -3.08 -7.00
N PHE A 217 15.49 -3.66 -7.76
CA PHE A 217 16.13 -4.95 -7.42
C PHE A 217 17.29 -4.82 -6.42
N THR A 218 17.68 -3.59 -6.06
CA THR A 218 18.66 -3.39 -4.98
C THR A 218 17.98 -3.39 -3.62
N ARG A 219 18.73 -3.70 -2.54
CA ARG A 219 18.18 -3.60 -1.17
C ARG A 219 17.66 -2.20 -0.88
N ARG A 220 18.48 -1.16 -1.12
CA ARG A 220 18.14 0.24 -0.85
C ARG A 220 16.93 0.73 -1.64
N GLY A 221 16.90 0.47 -2.95
CA GLY A 221 15.82 0.94 -3.83
C GLY A 221 14.53 0.16 -3.59
N GLY A 222 14.60 -1.17 -3.48
CA GLY A 222 13.44 -1.98 -3.18
C GLY A 222 12.81 -1.65 -1.83
N MET A 223 13.62 -1.31 -0.81
CA MET A 223 13.11 -0.81 0.48
C MET A 223 12.48 0.57 0.33
N TYR A 224 13.13 1.53 -0.35
CA TYR A 224 12.58 2.87 -0.53
C TYR A 224 11.21 2.84 -1.23
N PHE A 225 11.11 2.22 -2.40
CA PHE A 225 9.86 2.16 -3.15
C PHE A 225 8.81 1.28 -2.48
N GLY A 226 9.21 0.19 -1.82
CA GLY A 226 8.30 -0.66 -1.06
C GLY A 226 7.69 0.07 0.14
N ILE A 227 8.50 0.84 0.89
CA ILE A 227 8.03 1.66 2.01
C ILE A 227 7.13 2.79 1.51
N ALA A 228 7.48 3.45 0.40
CA ALA A 228 6.64 4.45 -0.24
C ALA A 228 5.27 3.87 -0.63
N HIS A 229 5.24 2.66 -1.20
CA HIS A 229 3.99 1.99 -1.56
C HIS A 229 3.14 1.63 -0.34
N LEU A 230 3.76 1.14 0.74
CA LEU A 230 3.07 0.71 1.95
C LEU A 230 2.58 1.87 2.81
N LEU A 231 3.42 2.89 3.01
CA LEU A 231 3.21 3.94 4.00
C LEU A 231 3.11 5.35 3.41
N GLY A 232 3.53 5.57 2.17
CA GLY A 232 3.62 6.89 1.54
C GLY A 232 2.26 7.48 1.12
N TYR A 233 1.14 6.97 1.63
CA TYR A 233 -0.19 7.52 1.37
C TYR A 233 -1.00 7.64 2.67
N THR A 234 -1.89 8.62 2.73
CA THR A 234 -2.76 8.82 3.89
C THR A 234 -3.99 7.91 3.78
N ALA A 235 -4.17 7.03 4.74
CA ALA A 235 -5.35 6.18 4.84
C ALA A 235 -6.21 6.60 6.04
N SER A 236 -7.54 6.51 5.90
CA SER A 236 -8.53 6.84 6.93
C SER A 236 -8.80 5.70 7.92
N TYR A 237 -8.16 4.54 7.76
CA TYR A 237 -8.27 3.39 8.65
C TYR A 237 -7.03 3.25 9.54
N ASP A 238 -7.27 2.86 10.77
CA ASP A 238 -6.29 2.74 11.86
C ASP A 238 -5.62 1.36 11.95
N LYS A 239 -6.27 0.29 11.41
CA LYS A 239 -5.74 -1.07 11.47
C LYS A 239 -4.80 -1.35 10.29
N TYR A 240 -3.58 -1.74 10.59
CA TYR A 240 -2.55 -2.05 9.59
C TYR A 240 -2.91 -3.20 8.63
N ILE A 241 -3.78 -4.12 9.03
CA ILE A 241 -4.23 -5.21 8.15
C ILE A 241 -4.83 -4.71 6.83
N TYR A 242 -5.48 -3.54 6.84
CA TYR A 242 -6.00 -2.92 5.62
C TYR A 242 -4.88 -2.36 4.74
N ARG A 243 -3.81 -1.80 5.33
CA ARG A 243 -2.61 -1.39 4.58
C ARG A 243 -1.89 -2.60 3.97
N PHE A 244 -1.87 -3.74 4.66
CA PHE A 244 -1.32 -4.98 4.10
C PHE A 244 -2.17 -5.50 2.95
N ALA A 245 -3.48 -5.42 3.05
CA ALA A 245 -4.37 -5.76 1.95
C ALA A 245 -4.17 -4.81 0.75
N ASP A 246 -4.07 -3.51 1.00
CA ASP A 246 -3.80 -2.49 -0.02
C ASP A 246 -2.42 -2.68 -0.67
N TYR A 247 -1.42 -3.11 0.08
CA TYR A 247 -0.10 -3.41 -0.47
C TYR A 247 -0.16 -4.44 -1.59
N ASN A 248 -1.01 -5.43 -1.44
CA ASN A 248 -1.22 -6.50 -2.41
C ASN A 248 -2.20 -6.12 -3.53
N ALA A 249 -3.27 -5.38 -3.21
CA ALA A 249 -4.39 -5.11 -4.10
C ALA A 249 -4.34 -3.72 -4.77
N GLY A 250 -3.46 -2.83 -4.29
CA GLY A 250 -3.38 -1.43 -4.71
C GLY A 250 -3.75 -0.47 -3.57
N GLN A 251 -3.10 0.68 -3.53
CA GLN A 251 -3.38 1.71 -2.53
C GLN A 251 -4.88 2.06 -2.54
N TYR A 252 -5.48 2.21 -1.34
CA TYR A 252 -6.90 2.45 -1.11
C TYR A 252 -7.87 1.31 -1.49
N ALA A 253 -7.41 0.14 -1.92
CA ALA A 253 -8.29 -0.96 -2.30
C ALA A 253 -9.24 -1.38 -1.17
N SER A 254 -8.79 -1.37 0.10
CA SER A 254 -9.64 -1.69 1.26
C SER A 254 -10.76 -0.68 1.49
N ARG A 255 -10.50 0.62 1.29
CA ARG A 255 -11.52 1.69 1.33
C ARG A 255 -12.50 1.53 0.17
N ASN A 256 -11.98 1.26 -1.01
CA ASN A 256 -12.79 1.10 -2.21
C ASN A 256 -13.69 -0.14 -2.13
N ALA A 257 -13.19 -1.25 -1.58
CA ALA A 257 -14.00 -2.44 -1.31
C ALA A 257 -15.13 -2.16 -0.29
N ALA A 258 -14.87 -1.33 0.72
CA ALA A 258 -15.92 -0.88 1.63
C ALA A 258 -16.97 -0.02 0.91
N PHE A 259 -16.55 0.87 0.00
CA PHE A 259 -17.47 1.64 -0.85
C PHE A 259 -18.30 0.74 -1.77
N GLN A 260 -17.70 -0.29 -2.38
CA GLN A 260 -18.42 -1.30 -3.16
C GLN A 260 -19.45 -2.04 -2.31
N ASN A 261 -19.09 -2.40 -1.06
CA ASN A 261 -20.03 -3.04 -0.13
C ASN A 261 -21.23 -2.14 0.21
N ALA A 262 -20.98 -0.85 0.48
CA ALA A 262 -22.02 0.14 0.69
C ALA A 262 -22.90 0.29 -0.56
N THR A 263 -22.27 0.37 -1.75
CA THR A 263 -22.98 0.46 -3.04
C THR A 263 -23.85 -0.77 -3.28
N ARG A 264 -23.35 -1.98 -2.98
CA ARG A 264 -24.11 -3.24 -3.08
C ARG A 264 -25.38 -3.19 -2.23
N LEU A 265 -25.26 -2.71 -0.99
CA LEU A 265 -26.41 -2.58 -0.08
C LEU A 265 -27.44 -1.57 -0.60
N VAL A 266 -27.01 -0.39 -1.04
CA VAL A 266 -27.93 0.68 -1.45
C VAL A 266 -28.57 0.41 -2.81
N SER A 267 -27.82 -0.17 -3.75
CA SER A 267 -28.29 -0.43 -5.12
C SER A 267 -29.04 -1.76 -5.26
N GLY A 268 -28.88 -2.69 -4.33
CA GLY A 268 -29.37 -4.08 -4.44
C GLY A 268 -28.68 -4.90 -5.52
N LYS A 269 -27.58 -4.39 -6.14
CA LYS A 269 -26.86 -5.08 -7.21
C LYS A 269 -25.67 -5.85 -6.64
N PRO A 270 -25.43 -7.10 -7.11
CA PRO A 270 -24.23 -7.83 -6.74
C PRO A 270 -22.99 -7.12 -7.28
N LEU A 271 -21.95 -6.98 -6.44
CA LEU A 271 -20.65 -6.43 -6.78
C LEU A 271 -19.57 -7.28 -6.16
N ASP A 272 -18.49 -7.48 -6.89
CA ASP A 272 -17.24 -7.97 -6.33
C ASP A 272 -16.60 -6.86 -5.48
N LEU A 273 -16.06 -7.24 -4.34
CA LEU A 273 -15.37 -6.32 -3.44
C LEU A 273 -13.88 -6.35 -3.73
N ASP A 274 -13.51 -5.99 -4.96
CA ASP A 274 -12.13 -6.04 -5.48
C ASP A 274 -11.35 -4.73 -5.27
N GLY A 275 -12.04 -3.65 -4.95
CA GLY A 275 -11.46 -2.32 -4.80
C GLY A 275 -11.38 -1.52 -6.09
N ASP A 276 -11.77 -2.08 -7.24
CA ASP A 276 -11.75 -1.41 -8.53
C ASP A 276 -13.04 -0.60 -8.75
N LEU A 277 -12.94 0.72 -8.69
CA LEU A 277 -14.10 1.60 -8.84
C LEU A 277 -14.41 1.94 -10.29
N VAL A 278 -13.40 1.97 -11.13
CA VAL A 278 -13.50 2.22 -12.57
C VAL A 278 -12.78 1.15 -13.35
N ARG A 279 -13.24 0.86 -14.54
CA ARG A 279 -12.57 -0.09 -15.43
C ARG A 279 -11.28 0.52 -15.94
N GLU A 280 -10.16 -0.18 -15.82
CA GLU A 280 -8.87 0.21 -16.38
C GLU A 280 -8.77 -0.23 -17.85
N GLY A 281 -8.21 0.62 -18.71
CA GLY A 281 -7.89 0.34 -20.11
C GLY A 281 -8.14 1.53 -21.02
N ASN A 282 -7.22 1.79 -21.97
CA ASN A 282 -7.31 2.92 -22.90
C ASN A 282 -8.52 2.85 -23.84
N ASP A 283 -9.01 1.65 -24.17
CA ASP A 283 -10.14 1.46 -25.10
C ASP A 283 -11.50 1.39 -24.40
N ASP A 284 -11.52 1.26 -23.06
CA ASP A 284 -12.72 1.01 -22.26
C ASP A 284 -13.17 2.20 -21.39
N LEU A 285 -12.50 3.36 -21.47
CA LEU A 285 -12.90 4.56 -20.71
C LEU A 285 -14.34 5.00 -20.98
N ALA A 286 -14.90 4.64 -22.14
CA ALA A 286 -16.29 4.92 -22.50
C ALA A 286 -17.28 3.90 -21.93
N LYS A 287 -16.83 2.71 -21.51
CA LYS A 287 -17.70 1.63 -20.99
C LYS A 287 -17.63 1.58 -19.48
N PRO A 288 -18.73 1.86 -18.77
CA PRO A 288 -18.74 1.82 -17.32
C PRO A 288 -18.56 0.38 -16.80
N GLY A 289 -17.73 0.23 -15.75
CA GLY A 289 -17.59 -1.02 -14.99
C GLY A 289 -18.80 -1.34 -14.11
N SER A 290 -18.80 -2.50 -13.46
CA SER A 290 -19.89 -2.97 -12.60
C SER A 290 -20.21 -2.01 -11.45
N THR A 291 -19.17 -1.52 -10.75
CA THR A 291 -19.30 -0.54 -9.66
C THR A 291 -19.94 0.75 -10.16
N GLU A 292 -19.45 1.30 -11.27
CA GLU A 292 -20.00 2.52 -11.86
C GLU A 292 -21.47 2.35 -12.29
N LEU A 293 -21.82 1.22 -12.92
CA LEU A 293 -23.20 0.91 -13.30
C LEU A 293 -24.13 0.82 -12.09
N ALA A 294 -23.67 0.20 -11.01
CA ALA A 294 -24.44 0.12 -9.77
C ALA A 294 -24.69 1.51 -9.16
N VAL A 295 -23.64 2.36 -9.07
CA VAL A 295 -23.77 3.74 -8.57
C VAL A 295 -24.68 4.57 -9.46
N ARG A 296 -24.55 4.47 -10.79
CA ARG A 296 -25.42 5.20 -11.74
C ARG A 296 -26.90 4.83 -11.60
N SER A 297 -27.23 3.57 -11.23
CA SER A 297 -28.61 3.12 -11.05
C SER A 297 -29.33 3.83 -9.91
N ILE A 298 -28.58 4.34 -8.91
CA ILE A 298 -29.09 5.08 -7.75
C ILE A 298 -28.72 6.56 -7.81
N GLY A 299 -28.30 7.06 -8.97
CA GLY A 299 -27.85 8.45 -9.14
C GLY A 299 -28.88 9.50 -8.70
N LYS A 300 -30.18 9.23 -8.91
CA LYS A 300 -31.26 10.13 -8.43
C LYS A 300 -31.27 10.22 -6.90
N SER A 301 -31.14 9.11 -6.20
CA SER A 301 -31.10 9.08 -4.73
C SER A 301 -29.84 9.76 -4.18
N LEU A 302 -28.75 9.74 -4.95
CA LEU A 302 -27.51 10.44 -4.63
C LEU A 302 -27.53 11.92 -5.03
N GLY A 303 -28.53 12.37 -5.81
CA GLY A 303 -28.58 13.72 -6.38
C GLY A 303 -27.39 14.02 -7.28
N MET A 304 -26.93 13.04 -8.08
CA MET A 304 -25.72 13.15 -8.92
C MET A 304 -25.98 12.74 -10.36
N THR A 305 -25.34 13.46 -11.29
CA THR A 305 -25.32 13.10 -12.72
C THR A 305 -24.36 11.97 -12.99
N ARG A 306 -24.54 11.28 -14.14
CA ARG A 306 -23.60 10.21 -14.58
C ARG A 306 -22.16 10.69 -14.69
N GLN A 307 -21.96 11.91 -15.18
CA GLN A 307 -20.63 12.52 -15.31
C GLN A 307 -20.00 12.78 -13.93
N ALA A 308 -20.74 13.39 -13.00
CA ALA A 308 -20.26 13.64 -11.64
C ALA A 308 -19.91 12.34 -10.88
N ILE A 309 -20.68 11.27 -11.10
CA ILE A 309 -20.39 9.93 -10.58
C ILE A 309 -19.06 9.42 -11.14
N ARG A 310 -18.86 9.47 -12.45
CA ARG A 310 -17.62 9.02 -13.09
C ARG A 310 -16.39 9.78 -12.56
N GLN A 311 -16.47 11.11 -12.56
CA GLN A 311 -15.39 11.96 -12.05
C GLN A 311 -15.03 11.65 -10.59
N ALA A 312 -16.04 11.38 -9.74
CA ALA A 312 -15.79 11.01 -8.36
C ALA A 312 -15.15 9.61 -8.23
N LEU A 313 -15.59 8.63 -9.01
CA LEU A 313 -15.02 7.27 -8.99
C LEU A 313 -13.56 7.25 -9.49
N GLU A 314 -13.18 8.13 -10.42
CA GLU A 314 -11.81 8.29 -10.90
C GLU A 314 -10.84 8.77 -9.80
N LEU A 315 -11.35 9.36 -8.71
CA LEU A 315 -10.57 9.69 -7.53
C LEU A 315 -10.25 8.46 -6.65
N GLY A 316 -10.70 7.27 -7.03
CA GLY A 316 -10.55 6.03 -6.24
C GLY A 316 -9.13 5.71 -5.80
N ASN A 317 -8.12 6.17 -6.54
CA ASN A 317 -6.71 5.97 -6.22
C ASN A 317 -6.07 7.18 -5.49
N SER A 318 -6.88 8.06 -4.92
CA SER A 318 -6.41 9.23 -4.17
C SER A 318 -7.18 9.43 -2.85
N GLN A 319 -6.57 10.15 -1.91
CA GLN A 319 -7.20 10.52 -0.65
C GLN A 319 -8.48 11.35 -0.83
N SER A 320 -8.59 12.09 -1.92
CA SER A 320 -9.73 12.98 -2.16
C SER A 320 -11.06 12.24 -2.37
N PHE A 321 -11.03 10.94 -2.66
CA PHE A 321 -12.25 10.16 -2.84
C PHE A 321 -13.12 10.09 -1.58
N ASP A 322 -12.54 9.87 -0.40
CA ASP A 322 -13.29 9.79 0.87
C ASP A 322 -13.90 11.14 1.32
N ARG A 323 -13.46 12.25 0.71
CA ARG A 323 -14.06 13.59 0.88
C ARG A 323 -15.05 13.96 -0.23
N SER A 324 -15.18 13.11 -1.25
CA SER A 324 -16.10 13.38 -2.38
C SER A 324 -17.56 13.29 -1.95
N ALA A 325 -18.41 14.10 -2.59
CA ALA A 325 -19.85 14.06 -2.35
C ALA A 325 -20.44 12.66 -2.62
N LEU A 326 -19.88 11.92 -3.59
CA LEU A 326 -20.30 10.56 -3.88
C LEU A 326 -20.06 9.63 -2.69
N TYR A 327 -18.83 9.63 -2.16
CA TYR A 327 -18.45 8.78 -1.03
C TYR A 327 -19.30 9.06 0.21
N LEU A 328 -19.43 10.35 0.58
CA LEU A 328 -20.17 10.76 1.77
C LEU A 328 -21.64 10.40 1.67
N ARG A 329 -22.31 10.72 0.56
CA ARG A 329 -23.74 10.42 0.35
C ARG A 329 -24.01 8.93 0.27
N MET A 330 -23.12 8.16 -0.35
CA MET A 330 -23.24 6.70 -0.43
C MET A 330 -23.24 6.08 0.96
N PHE A 331 -22.28 6.45 1.80
CA PHE A 331 -22.20 5.90 3.14
C PHE A 331 -23.33 6.41 4.04
N GLU A 332 -23.78 7.66 3.87
CA GLU A 332 -24.97 8.16 4.60
C GLU A 332 -26.23 7.31 4.29
N LEU A 333 -26.46 6.99 3.02
CA LEU A 333 -27.58 6.13 2.62
C LEU A 333 -27.41 4.72 3.15
N ALA A 334 -26.20 4.16 3.01
CA ALA A 334 -25.90 2.78 3.42
C ALA A 334 -26.03 2.60 4.94
N ASP A 335 -25.51 3.53 5.74
CA ASP A 335 -25.62 3.50 7.20
C ASP A 335 -27.07 3.61 7.66
N ARG A 336 -27.87 4.43 6.98
CA ARG A 336 -29.32 4.56 7.25
C ARG A 336 -30.07 3.26 6.97
N ILE A 337 -29.76 2.59 5.84
CA ILE A 337 -30.36 1.28 5.48
C ILE A 337 -29.94 0.20 6.46
N ALA A 338 -28.64 0.14 6.81
CA ALA A 338 -28.07 -0.82 7.74
C ALA A 338 -28.46 -0.56 9.20
N ARG A 339 -29.00 0.62 9.52
CA ARG A 339 -29.30 1.14 10.88
C ARG A 339 -28.08 1.12 11.80
N GLN A 340 -26.89 1.16 11.26
CA GLN A 340 -25.60 1.24 11.95
C GLN A 340 -24.53 1.74 10.98
N PRO A 341 -23.43 2.34 11.46
CA PRO A 341 -22.30 2.70 10.63
C PRO A 341 -21.67 1.45 9.99
N LEU A 342 -21.56 1.43 8.67
CA LEU A 342 -20.80 0.38 7.96
C LEU A 342 -19.29 0.58 8.11
N PRO A 343 -18.50 -0.49 8.05
CA PRO A 343 -17.04 -0.38 7.98
C PRO A 343 -16.59 0.50 6.81
N ARG A 344 -15.61 1.38 7.05
CA ARG A 344 -15.00 2.26 6.03
C ARG A 344 -13.77 1.62 5.37
N ALA A 345 -13.38 0.43 5.82
CA ALA A 345 -12.40 -0.43 5.20
C ALA A 345 -12.86 -1.90 5.28
N VAL A 346 -12.68 -2.63 4.19
CA VAL A 346 -12.99 -4.06 4.04
C VAL A 346 -11.84 -4.67 3.25
N ILE A 347 -11.36 -5.85 3.65
CA ILE A 347 -10.30 -6.53 2.90
C ILE A 347 -10.84 -6.90 1.51
N PRO A 348 -10.16 -6.51 0.41
CA PRO A 348 -10.58 -6.86 -0.94
C PRO A 348 -10.65 -8.37 -1.16
N GLN A 349 -11.70 -8.82 -1.83
CA GLN A 349 -11.93 -10.23 -2.13
C GLN A 349 -11.33 -10.60 -3.50
N ILE A 350 -10.00 -10.56 -3.59
CA ILE A 350 -9.28 -10.84 -4.83
C ILE A 350 -8.62 -12.20 -4.74
N ALA A 351 -8.86 -13.07 -5.73
CA ALA A 351 -8.09 -14.28 -5.92
C ALA A 351 -6.75 -13.94 -6.58
N LEU A 352 -5.65 -14.35 -5.95
CA LEU A 352 -4.32 -14.11 -6.48
C LEU A 352 -4.00 -15.11 -7.59
N HIS A 353 -3.67 -14.60 -8.75
CA HIS A 353 -3.31 -15.37 -9.93
C HIS A 353 -1.89 -15.05 -10.37
N GLY A 354 -1.14 -16.07 -10.78
CA GLY A 354 0.20 -15.85 -11.32
C GLY A 354 0.92 -17.17 -11.60
N PRO A 355 1.95 -17.13 -12.45
CA PRO A 355 2.69 -18.34 -12.84
C PRO A 355 3.46 -18.99 -11.68
N LYS A 356 3.66 -18.25 -10.59
CA LYS A 356 4.31 -18.69 -9.35
C LYS A 356 3.33 -19.24 -8.32
N ILE A 357 2.01 -19.03 -8.49
CA ILE A 357 0.98 -19.39 -7.54
C ILE A 357 0.43 -20.76 -7.89
N THR A 358 0.71 -21.76 -7.06
CA THR A 358 0.31 -23.17 -7.26
C THR A 358 -0.94 -23.58 -6.47
N ARG A 359 -1.50 -22.68 -5.66
CA ARG A 359 -2.69 -22.91 -4.83
C ARG A 359 -3.58 -21.67 -4.82
N LYS A 360 -4.85 -21.84 -4.42
CA LYS A 360 -5.77 -20.69 -4.28
C LYS A 360 -5.31 -19.80 -3.12
N LEU A 361 -4.80 -18.63 -3.43
CA LEU A 361 -4.43 -17.58 -2.49
C LEU A 361 -5.31 -16.37 -2.73
N THR A 362 -5.56 -15.58 -1.67
CA THR A 362 -6.37 -14.36 -1.73
C THR A 362 -5.63 -13.20 -1.08
N THR A 363 -6.07 -11.98 -1.37
CA THR A 363 -5.57 -10.78 -0.66
C THR A 363 -5.77 -10.91 0.86
N GLU A 364 -6.87 -11.52 1.31
CA GLU A 364 -7.10 -11.79 2.74
C GLU A 364 -6.05 -12.73 3.34
N TRP A 365 -5.71 -13.81 2.61
CA TRP A 365 -4.63 -14.70 3.03
C TRP A 365 -3.30 -13.94 3.17
N PHE A 366 -2.96 -13.12 2.18
CA PHE A 366 -1.74 -12.31 2.21
C PHE A 366 -1.74 -11.35 3.41
N ALA A 367 -2.79 -10.53 3.54
CA ALA A 367 -2.92 -9.56 4.62
C ALA A 367 -2.84 -10.21 6.01
N SER A 368 -3.50 -11.36 6.21
CA SER A 368 -3.45 -12.10 7.45
C SER A 368 -2.06 -12.64 7.77
N ARG A 369 -1.32 -13.13 6.76
CA ARG A 369 0.06 -13.62 6.94
C ARG A 369 1.03 -12.50 7.29
N VAL A 370 0.85 -11.31 6.70
CA VAL A 370 1.63 -10.12 7.06
C VAL A 370 1.27 -9.65 8.47
N ASP A 371 -0.02 -9.63 8.83
CA ASP A 371 -0.48 -9.21 10.16
C ASP A 371 0.07 -10.12 11.28
N GLU A 372 0.17 -11.42 11.06
CA GLU A 372 0.83 -12.33 11.99
C GLU A 372 2.31 -11.96 12.24
N ARG A 373 3.05 -11.58 11.17
CA ARG A 373 4.45 -11.14 11.28
C ARG A 373 4.54 -9.78 11.98
N TYR A 374 3.64 -8.88 11.65
CA TYR A 374 3.52 -7.58 12.29
C TYR A 374 3.34 -7.70 13.80
N ARG A 375 2.40 -8.54 14.25
CA ARG A 375 2.19 -8.80 15.68
C ARG A 375 3.41 -9.43 16.35
N ARG A 376 4.12 -10.34 15.69
CA ARG A 376 5.37 -10.88 16.22
C ARG A 376 6.46 -9.82 16.38
N CYS A 377 6.56 -8.88 15.43
CA CYS A 377 7.48 -7.75 15.56
C CYS A 377 7.12 -6.86 16.76
N LEU A 378 5.85 -6.53 16.95
CA LEU A 378 5.38 -5.76 18.12
C LEU A 378 5.67 -6.50 19.45
N ALA A 379 5.47 -7.81 19.48
CA ALA A 379 5.78 -8.63 20.66
C ALA A 379 7.27 -8.61 21.01
N ARG A 380 8.18 -8.70 20.02
CA ARG A 380 9.63 -8.56 20.24
C ARG A 380 10.02 -7.20 20.83
N ALA A 381 9.28 -6.15 20.51
CA ALA A 381 9.52 -4.83 21.09
C ALA A 381 9.09 -4.76 22.57
N ALA A 382 8.02 -5.48 22.91
CA ALA A 382 7.48 -5.49 24.28
C ALA A 382 8.29 -6.39 25.24
N ASP A 383 8.95 -7.44 24.73
CA ASP A 383 9.78 -8.35 25.54
C ASP A 383 11.25 -8.31 25.09
N PRO A 384 12.11 -7.54 25.78
CA PRO A 384 13.52 -7.42 25.45
C PRO A 384 14.34 -8.70 25.74
N THR A 385 13.78 -9.69 26.40
CA THR A 385 14.51 -10.91 26.80
C THR A 385 14.60 -11.96 25.70
N ASP A 386 13.85 -11.81 24.60
CA ASP A 386 13.83 -12.71 23.43
C ASP A 386 14.75 -12.22 22.30
N ARG A 387 15.84 -11.49 22.64
CA ARG A 387 16.79 -10.86 21.71
C ARG A 387 18.04 -11.68 21.45
#